data_6ee2995b3649d9e98b59315ec07dcda1
#
_entry.id   6ee2995b3649d9e98b59315ec07dcda1
#
_cell.length_a   1.000
_cell.length_b   1.000
_cell.length_c   1.000
_cell.angle_alpha   90.00
_cell.angle_beta   90.00
_cell.angle_gamma   90.00
#
_symmetry.space_group_name_H-M   'P 1'
#
loop_
_entity.id
_entity.type
_entity.pdbx_description
1 polymer ?
#
loop_
_entity_poly.entity_id
_entity_poly.type
_entity_poly.pdbx_seq_one_letter_code
_entity_poly.pdbx_strand_id
1 'polypeptide(L)'
;MTHAMHMTGGQALARQLALEGLRDIFCVPGVQLDWAVDGIREMGDAFRLLIPRHEQATSYMADGYARASGRIGVCMTVPGPGLTNAMAGLSTAYACSSPLLSITGQIHSSTIGAGYGMLHEIKGQSDLIGSVTKWHGLATAPNQVPGLVREAVTRLRSGRPQPVGIEIPHDVLSSAADIELVPPPLGADGRLAPAAEQVSAAAALLAHARFPVIHAGGGVLAADASAALETLAERLQAPVITTETSRGAISDLHPMAVNSVAGRALIRHADVVLVVGSRFMNRMAPSPQWTSATTQFIYLNVEAEAAAPPRKPGLLIQADARLGLEALARAVPAARTPRMGIVEAARGWAAQQIREVEPQFAYVQALRRAIPEDGFLINELTQVGYLSTIAYPLYHPRTLITPGYQGTLGFGFPTALGVAAAMPDRAVVCITGDGGFGWGMQELATARRYGLNMVVVVFNDGHFGNVRLLQQQTFGHTIGVELCNPDFSKLADAFGVRSAVASSPDEMESALRDALARGGPSLLEVRVGPMPSAWHLIGYNSIFKRPSPEPADPVADLLAP
;
A
#
# COMPACT_ATOMS: atom_id res chain seq x y z
N MET A 1 -27.16 -21.27 18.80
CA MET A 1 -26.13 -22.22 19.26
C MET A 1 -25.64 -22.95 18.03
N THR A 2 -24.38 -22.78 17.69
CA THR A 2 -23.73 -23.56 16.61
C THR A 2 -23.55 -24.97 17.16
N HIS A 3 -24.09 -25.97 16.47
CA HIS A 3 -23.88 -27.37 16.86
C HIS A 3 -22.50 -27.80 16.37
N ALA A 4 -21.78 -28.56 17.18
CA ALA A 4 -20.54 -29.22 16.77
C ALA A 4 -20.83 -30.15 15.58
N MET A 5 -19.97 -30.11 14.57
CA MET A 5 -20.02 -30.94 13.37
C MET A 5 -18.75 -31.76 13.27
N HIS A 6 -18.88 -33.04 12.92
CA HIS A 6 -17.71 -33.86 12.66
C HIS A 6 -17.09 -33.49 11.31
N MET A 7 -15.89 -32.90 11.33
CA MET A 7 -15.20 -32.41 10.14
C MET A 7 -13.68 -32.37 10.32
N THR A 8 -12.94 -32.29 9.23
CA THR A 8 -11.48 -32.10 9.27
C THR A 8 -11.11 -30.64 9.58
N GLY A 9 -9.85 -30.43 10.01
CA GLY A 9 -9.32 -29.07 10.21
C GLY A 9 -9.35 -28.23 8.93
N GLY A 10 -9.13 -28.85 7.75
CA GLY A 10 -9.22 -28.18 6.44
C GLY A 10 -10.65 -27.72 6.12
N GLN A 11 -11.65 -28.56 6.39
CA GLN A 11 -13.07 -28.19 6.25
C GLN A 11 -13.46 -27.10 7.24
N ALA A 12 -12.97 -27.16 8.49
CA ALA A 12 -13.19 -26.14 9.49
C ALA A 12 -12.58 -24.78 9.10
N LEU A 13 -11.36 -24.79 8.55
CA LEU A 13 -10.70 -23.61 7.99
C LEU A 13 -11.57 -22.95 6.91
N ALA A 14 -11.96 -23.72 5.88
CA ALA A 14 -12.76 -23.20 4.78
C ALA A 14 -14.10 -22.62 5.25
N ARG A 15 -14.83 -23.34 6.11
CA ARG A 15 -16.11 -22.89 6.63
C ARG A 15 -15.98 -21.62 7.49
N GLN A 16 -14.93 -21.53 8.32
CA GLN A 16 -14.70 -20.33 9.13
C GLN A 16 -14.30 -19.14 8.27
N LEU A 17 -13.44 -19.32 7.24
CA LEU A 17 -13.10 -18.24 6.28
C LEU A 17 -14.35 -17.73 5.55
N ALA A 18 -15.24 -18.63 5.12
CA ALA A 18 -16.50 -18.24 4.49
C ALA A 18 -17.40 -17.43 5.45
N LEU A 19 -17.48 -17.86 6.70
CA LEU A 19 -18.25 -17.18 7.76
C LEU A 19 -17.72 -15.76 8.03
N GLU A 20 -16.39 -15.55 7.89
CA GLU A 20 -15.74 -14.25 7.99
C GLU A 20 -15.90 -13.37 6.72
N GLY A 21 -16.46 -13.92 5.63
CA GLY A 21 -16.62 -13.24 4.36
C GLY A 21 -15.33 -13.15 3.52
N LEU A 22 -14.34 -13.99 3.83
CA LEU A 22 -13.06 -14.05 3.10
C LEU A 22 -13.17 -15.03 1.94
N ARG A 23 -13.37 -14.50 0.73
CA ARG A 23 -13.71 -15.29 -0.46
C ARG A 23 -12.59 -15.45 -1.47
N ASP A 24 -11.73 -14.43 -1.61
CA ASP A 24 -10.65 -14.41 -2.58
C ASP A 24 -9.35 -14.84 -1.91
N ILE A 25 -8.76 -15.95 -2.35
CA ILE A 25 -7.55 -16.54 -1.78
C ILE A 25 -6.49 -16.67 -2.87
N PHE A 26 -5.32 -16.09 -2.63
CA PHE A 26 -4.14 -16.20 -3.49
C PHE A 26 -3.22 -17.29 -2.95
N CYS A 27 -3.06 -18.40 -3.68
CA CYS A 27 -2.42 -19.60 -3.15
C CYS A 27 -1.50 -20.26 -4.17
N VAL A 28 -0.32 -20.71 -3.74
CA VAL A 28 0.41 -21.76 -4.43
C VAL A 28 0.18 -23.04 -3.63
N PRO A 29 -0.54 -24.04 -4.21
CA PRO A 29 -0.86 -25.28 -3.51
C PRO A 29 0.38 -26.16 -3.32
N GLY A 30 0.29 -27.09 -2.37
CA GLY A 30 1.30 -28.12 -2.10
C GLY A 30 0.83 -29.05 -1.01
N VAL A 31 1.52 -30.19 -0.85
CA VAL A 31 1.04 -31.34 -0.06
C VAL A 31 0.64 -31.04 1.39
N GLN A 32 1.27 -30.05 2.02
CA GLN A 32 0.88 -29.63 3.38
C GLN A 32 -0.38 -28.75 3.43
N LEU A 33 -0.93 -28.37 2.26
CA LEU A 33 -2.15 -27.56 2.15
C LEU A 33 -3.31 -28.33 1.51
N ASP A 34 -3.11 -29.55 1.04
CA ASP A 34 -4.11 -30.30 0.27
C ASP A 34 -5.47 -30.36 0.98
N TRP A 35 -5.48 -30.61 2.28
CA TRP A 35 -6.71 -30.65 3.07
C TRP A 35 -7.40 -29.29 3.23
N ALA A 36 -6.63 -28.22 3.25
CA ALA A 36 -7.18 -26.85 3.24
C ALA A 36 -7.79 -26.52 1.87
N VAL A 37 -7.07 -26.85 0.79
CA VAL A 37 -7.53 -26.63 -0.60
C VAL A 37 -8.76 -27.49 -0.91
N ASP A 38 -8.81 -28.73 -0.43
CA ASP A 38 -9.97 -29.60 -0.61
C ASP A 38 -11.19 -29.08 0.17
N GLY A 39 -11.01 -28.61 1.39
CA GLY A 39 -12.07 -27.93 2.15
C GLY A 39 -12.62 -26.69 1.43
N ILE A 40 -11.74 -25.89 0.78
CA ILE A 40 -12.15 -24.76 -0.07
C ILE A 40 -12.94 -25.24 -1.29
N ARG A 41 -12.49 -26.33 -1.97
CA ARG A 41 -13.18 -26.94 -3.11
C ARG A 41 -14.60 -27.39 -2.75
N GLU A 42 -14.79 -27.97 -1.57
CA GLU A 42 -16.11 -28.42 -1.11
C GLU A 42 -17.10 -27.26 -0.93
N MET A 43 -16.61 -26.04 -0.67
CA MET A 43 -17.43 -24.86 -0.52
C MET A 43 -17.87 -24.22 -1.86
N GLY A 44 -17.38 -24.76 -3.01
CA GLY A 44 -17.78 -24.35 -4.35
C GLY A 44 -17.62 -22.83 -4.59
N ASP A 45 -18.67 -22.20 -5.10
CA ASP A 45 -18.68 -20.77 -5.49
C ASP A 45 -18.55 -19.78 -4.30
N ALA A 46 -18.48 -20.29 -3.07
CA ALA A 46 -18.18 -19.43 -1.91
C ALA A 46 -16.75 -18.84 -1.98
N PHE A 47 -15.85 -19.50 -2.72
CA PHE A 47 -14.47 -19.08 -2.85
C PHE A 47 -14.03 -18.90 -4.31
N ARG A 48 -13.13 -17.95 -4.51
CA ARG A 48 -12.33 -17.82 -5.73
C ARG A 48 -10.86 -18.01 -5.35
N LEU A 49 -10.30 -19.15 -5.79
CA LEU A 49 -8.90 -19.48 -5.56
C LEU A 49 -8.07 -19.07 -6.78
N LEU A 50 -7.18 -18.09 -6.61
CA LEU A 50 -6.26 -17.63 -7.66
C LEU A 50 -4.87 -18.21 -7.40
N ILE A 51 -4.34 -18.92 -8.41
CA ILE A 51 -3.07 -19.63 -8.33
C ILE A 51 -2.03 -18.89 -9.18
N PRO A 52 -1.13 -18.11 -8.60
CA PRO A 52 0.01 -17.54 -9.29
C PRO A 52 1.10 -18.60 -9.51
N ARG A 53 2.22 -18.20 -10.11
CA ARG A 53 3.34 -19.09 -10.45
C ARG A 53 4.41 -19.15 -9.36
N HIS A 54 4.42 -18.15 -8.47
CA HIS A 54 5.40 -18.01 -7.39
C HIS A 54 4.73 -17.44 -6.13
N GLU A 55 5.16 -17.90 -4.95
CA GLU A 55 4.52 -17.51 -3.68
C GLU A 55 4.69 -16.02 -3.35
N GLN A 56 5.74 -15.37 -3.82
CA GLN A 56 5.89 -13.93 -3.72
C GLN A 56 4.66 -13.20 -4.31
N ALA A 57 4.14 -13.70 -5.43
CA ALA A 57 2.97 -13.11 -6.04
C ALA A 57 1.71 -13.30 -5.18
N THR A 58 1.58 -14.37 -4.38
CA THR A 58 0.41 -14.56 -3.51
C THR A 58 0.25 -13.41 -2.53
N SER A 59 1.33 -13.02 -1.86
CA SER A 59 1.32 -11.95 -0.86
C SER A 59 1.18 -10.56 -1.49
N TYR A 60 1.82 -10.30 -2.64
CA TYR A 60 1.62 -9.04 -3.36
C TYR A 60 0.20 -8.91 -3.95
N MET A 61 -0.38 -9.99 -4.48
CA MET A 61 -1.77 -10.00 -4.95
C MET A 61 -2.73 -9.71 -3.79
N ALA A 62 -2.51 -10.35 -2.64
CA ALA A 62 -3.31 -10.11 -1.44
C ALA A 62 -3.18 -8.66 -0.94
N ASP A 63 -1.98 -8.06 -0.97
CA ASP A 63 -1.75 -6.65 -0.64
C ASP A 63 -2.49 -5.71 -1.60
N GLY A 64 -2.34 -5.92 -2.92
CA GLY A 64 -3.03 -5.15 -3.95
C GLY A 64 -4.56 -5.22 -3.81
N TYR A 65 -5.08 -6.43 -3.60
CA TYR A 65 -6.50 -6.66 -3.34
C TYR A 65 -7.00 -5.86 -2.13
N ALA A 66 -6.27 -5.95 -1.01
CA ALA A 66 -6.67 -5.28 0.22
C ALA A 66 -6.64 -3.75 0.09
N ARG A 67 -5.59 -3.21 -0.50
CA ARG A 67 -5.42 -1.75 -0.64
C ARG A 67 -6.40 -1.13 -1.61
N ALA A 68 -6.73 -1.81 -2.71
CA ALA A 68 -7.72 -1.32 -3.67
C ALA A 68 -9.14 -1.40 -3.13
N SER A 69 -9.52 -2.52 -2.51
CA SER A 69 -10.89 -2.79 -2.10
C SER A 69 -11.24 -2.36 -0.68
N GLY A 70 -10.24 -2.15 0.19
CA GLY A 70 -10.46 -1.96 1.64
C GLY A 70 -10.83 -3.24 2.40
N ARG A 71 -10.88 -4.40 1.71
CA ARG A 71 -11.18 -5.70 2.29
C ARG A 71 -9.90 -6.40 2.77
N ILE A 72 -10.03 -7.46 3.54
CA ILE A 72 -8.90 -8.30 3.94
C ILE A 72 -8.42 -9.11 2.74
N GLY A 73 -7.12 -9.00 2.41
CA GLY A 73 -6.46 -9.87 1.44
C GLY A 73 -6.02 -11.18 2.10
N VAL A 74 -6.11 -12.30 1.39
CA VAL A 74 -5.72 -13.61 1.94
C VAL A 74 -4.69 -14.27 1.03
N CYS A 75 -3.51 -14.57 1.56
CA CYS A 75 -2.54 -15.44 0.87
C CYS A 75 -2.35 -16.75 1.63
N MET A 76 -2.10 -17.84 0.88
CA MET A 76 -1.90 -19.16 1.46
C MET A 76 -0.68 -19.85 0.82
N THR A 77 0.25 -20.35 1.65
CA THR A 77 1.53 -20.93 1.22
C THR A 77 1.88 -22.18 2.02
N VAL A 78 2.63 -23.09 1.41
CA VAL A 78 3.25 -24.20 2.12
C VAL A 78 4.29 -23.69 3.14
N PRO A 79 4.66 -24.48 4.15
CA PRO A 79 5.69 -24.11 5.11
C PRO A 79 7.07 -23.92 4.46
N GLY A 80 8.02 -23.43 5.23
CA GLY A 80 9.42 -23.29 4.81
C GLY A 80 9.59 -22.42 3.56
N PRO A 81 9.97 -23.01 2.41
CA PRO A 81 10.24 -22.25 1.18
C PRO A 81 9.03 -21.44 0.69
N GLY A 82 7.80 -21.94 0.84
CA GLY A 82 6.61 -21.19 0.43
C GLY A 82 6.42 -19.91 1.25
N LEU A 83 6.54 -20.00 2.56
CA LEU A 83 6.49 -18.80 3.41
C LEU A 83 7.67 -17.86 3.12
N THR A 84 8.89 -18.38 3.02
CA THR A 84 10.09 -17.54 2.75
C THR A 84 9.97 -16.79 1.43
N ASN A 85 9.43 -17.42 0.39
CA ASN A 85 9.16 -16.76 -0.89
C ASN A 85 8.08 -15.65 -0.76
N ALA A 86 7.09 -15.82 0.10
CA ALA A 86 6.03 -14.82 0.31
C ALA A 86 6.45 -13.62 1.18
N MET A 87 7.60 -13.69 1.86
CA MET A 87 8.03 -12.67 2.85
C MET A 87 8.18 -11.27 2.26
N ALA A 88 8.60 -11.14 0.99
CA ALA A 88 8.75 -9.83 0.34
C ALA A 88 7.43 -9.06 0.28
N GLY A 89 6.34 -9.73 -0.13
CA GLY A 89 5.02 -9.10 -0.16
C GLY A 89 4.44 -8.88 1.24
N LEU A 90 4.66 -9.81 2.19
CA LEU A 90 4.24 -9.64 3.58
C LEU A 90 4.93 -8.43 4.23
N SER A 91 6.24 -8.26 4.02
CA SER A 91 6.99 -7.11 4.53
C SER A 91 6.49 -5.78 3.92
N THR A 92 6.12 -5.79 2.64
CA THR A 92 5.53 -4.63 1.97
C THR A 92 4.14 -4.30 2.55
N ALA A 93 3.29 -5.29 2.74
CA ALA A 93 1.99 -5.14 3.39
C ALA A 93 2.12 -4.60 4.82
N TYR A 94 3.11 -5.10 5.60
CA TYR A 94 3.43 -4.59 6.93
C TYR A 94 3.83 -3.11 6.90
N ALA A 95 4.70 -2.75 5.95
CA ALA A 95 5.15 -1.38 5.76
C ALA A 95 4.02 -0.43 5.39
N CYS A 96 3.11 -0.88 4.52
CA CYS A 96 1.98 -0.09 4.01
C CYS A 96 0.76 -0.09 4.93
N SER A 97 0.80 -0.85 6.04
CA SER A 97 -0.35 -1.01 6.94
C SER A 97 -1.56 -1.61 6.21
N SER A 98 -1.35 -2.72 5.52
CA SER A 98 -2.35 -3.43 4.73
C SER A 98 -2.95 -4.59 5.52
N PRO A 99 -4.28 -4.75 5.58
CA PRO A 99 -4.93 -5.86 6.27
C PRO A 99 -4.82 -7.15 5.45
N LEU A 100 -3.81 -7.94 5.73
CA LEU A 100 -3.51 -9.18 5.02
C LEU A 100 -3.46 -10.38 5.98
N LEU A 101 -4.23 -11.43 5.68
CA LEU A 101 -4.16 -12.72 6.36
C LEU A 101 -3.21 -13.66 5.60
N SER A 102 -2.10 -14.03 6.23
CA SER A 102 -1.21 -15.08 5.75
C SER A 102 -1.57 -16.40 6.41
N ILE A 103 -2.00 -17.36 5.62
CA ILE A 103 -2.26 -18.74 6.05
C ILE A 103 -1.09 -19.58 5.57
N THR A 104 -0.33 -20.16 6.51
CA THR A 104 0.84 -20.96 6.19
C THR A 104 0.66 -22.38 6.72
N GLY A 105 0.96 -23.36 5.89
CA GLY A 105 1.11 -24.72 6.36
C GLY A 105 2.23 -24.85 7.40
N GLN A 106 2.28 -25.96 8.10
CA GLN A 106 3.39 -26.31 8.99
C GLN A 106 3.73 -27.81 8.83
N ILE A 107 4.93 -28.21 9.19
CA ILE A 107 5.33 -29.60 9.30
C ILE A 107 4.45 -30.31 10.35
N HIS A 108 4.55 -31.64 10.44
CA HIS A 108 3.76 -32.40 11.41
C HIS A 108 3.91 -31.84 12.83
N SER A 109 2.80 -31.63 13.52
CA SER A 109 2.75 -30.91 14.80
C SER A 109 3.72 -31.47 15.86
N SER A 110 3.88 -32.79 15.93
CA SER A 110 4.77 -33.46 16.90
C SER A 110 6.27 -33.31 16.58
N THR A 111 6.62 -32.79 15.40
CA THR A 111 8.02 -32.64 14.96
C THR A 111 8.51 -31.21 14.95
N ILE A 112 7.61 -30.25 15.20
CA ILE A 112 7.97 -28.82 15.23
C ILE A 112 9.05 -28.57 16.29
N GLY A 113 10.17 -28.00 15.85
CA GLY A 113 11.32 -27.71 16.72
C GLY A 113 12.26 -28.88 16.99
N ALA A 114 11.97 -30.08 16.49
CA ALA A 114 12.83 -31.25 16.69
C ALA A 114 14.08 -31.27 15.79
N GLY A 115 14.03 -30.58 14.64
CA GLY A 115 15.17 -30.51 13.70
C GLY A 115 15.44 -31.81 12.97
N TYR A 116 14.40 -32.57 12.63
CA TYR A 116 14.54 -33.86 11.96
C TYR A 116 14.73 -33.79 10.44
N GLY A 117 14.65 -32.57 9.85
CA GLY A 117 14.72 -32.39 8.40
C GLY A 117 13.44 -32.85 7.70
N MET A 118 12.28 -32.60 8.31
CA MET A 118 10.98 -32.86 7.68
C MET A 118 10.82 -32.02 6.41
N LEU A 119 10.03 -32.53 5.45
CA LEU A 119 9.76 -31.78 4.22
C LEU A 119 9.28 -30.36 4.53
N HIS A 120 9.99 -29.35 4.00
CA HIS A 120 9.76 -27.92 4.21
C HIS A 120 10.03 -27.41 5.65
N GLU A 121 10.70 -28.17 6.47
CA GLU A 121 11.09 -27.71 7.80
C GLU A 121 12.11 -26.56 7.70
N ILE A 122 11.85 -25.48 8.42
CA ILE A 122 12.82 -24.41 8.69
C ILE A 122 12.87 -24.13 10.17
N LYS A 123 14.03 -23.68 10.65
CA LYS A 123 14.18 -23.27 12.04
C LYS A 123 13.40 -21.99 12.30
N GLY A 124 12.46 -22.03 13.26
CA GLY A 124 11.75 -20.84 13.73
C GLY A 124 10.79 -20.23 12.72
N GLN A 125 9.95 -21.03 12.06
CA GLN A 125 8.95 -20.52 11.12
C GLN A 125 8.03 -19.49 11.76
N SER A 126 7.58 -19.73 13.00
CA SER A 126 6.74 -18.78 13.76
C SER A 126 7.45 -17.44 14.04
N ASP A 127 8.76 -17.48 14.32
CA ASP A 127 9.55 -16.25 14.48
C ASP A 127 9.67 -15.49 13.16
N LEU A 128 9.84 -16.22 12.06
CA LEU A 128 9.94 -15.63 10.73
C LEU A 128 8.65 -14.89 10.35
N ILE A 129 7.49 -15.53 10.46
CA ILE A 129 6.20 -14.88 10.18
C ILE A 129 5.92 -13.73 11.15
N GLY A 130 6.31 -13.88 12.42
CA GLY A 130 6.20 -12.85 13.46
C GLY A 130 6.96 -11.57 13.12
N SER A 131 8.06 -11.67 12.35
CA SER A 131 8.88 -10.50 11.99
C SER A 131 8.20 -9.52 11.01
N VAL A 132 7.17 -9.97 10.29
CA VAL A 132 6.44 -9.18 9.27
C VAL A 132 4.92 -9.14 9.51
N THR A 133 4.47 -9.55 10.67
CA THR A 133 3.07 -9.51 11.08
C THR A 133 2.91 -8.82 12.44
N LYS A 134 1.76 -8.23 12.70
CA LYS A 134 1.48 -7.65 14.03
C LYS A 134 1.04 -8.70 15.05
N TRP A 135 0.66 -9.86 14.58
CA TRP A 135 0.25 -11.01 15.38
C TRP A 135 0.33 -12.29 14.54
N HIS A 136 0.67 -13.38 15.17
CA HIS A 136 0.61 -14.71 14.56
C HIS A 136 0.15 -15.74 15.59
N GLY A 137 -0.37 -16.86 15.09
CA GLY A 137 -0.80 -17.97 15.93
C GLY A 137 -0.67 -19.31 15.22
N LEU A 138 -0.55 -20.38 16.00
CA LEU A 138 -0.37 -21.76 15.55
C LEU A 138 -1.53 -22.61 16.10
N ALA A 139 -2.23 -23.35 15.24
CA ALA A 139 -3.18 -24.38 15.66
C ALA A 139 -2.45 -25.70 15.90
N THR A 140 -2.67 -26.35 17.04
CA THR A 140 -2.11 -27.66 17.38
C THR A 140 -3.15 -28.79 17.40
N ALA A 141 -4.43 -28.44 17.19
CA ALA A 141 -5.54 -29.39 17.10
C ALA A 141 -6.64 -28.86 16.15
N PRO A 142 -7.41 -29.74 15.47
CA PRO A 142 -8.42 -29.34 14.49
C PRO A 142 -9.50 -28.40 15.04
N ASN A 143 -9.93 -28.61 16.28
CA ASN A 143 -10.95 -27.80 16.94
C ASN A 143 -10.49 -26.39 17.32
N GLN A 144 -9.19 -26.10 17.25
CA GLN A 144 -8.64 -24.74 17.46
C GLN A 144 -8.72 -23.88 16.20
N VAL A 145 -8.84 -24.48 15.00
CA VAL A 145 -8.77 -23.76 13.72
C VAL A 145 -9.82 -22.65 13.60
N PRO A 146 -11.12 -22.84 13.91
CA PRO A 146 -12.09 -21.76 13.83
C PRO A 146 -11.76 -20.59 14.77
N GLY A 147 -11.38 -20.87 16.02
CA GLY A 147 -11.00 -19.85 16.99
C GLY A 147 -9.78 -19.05 16.54
N LEU A 148 -8.76 -19.73 15.97
CA LEU A 148 -7.56 -19.09 15.43
C LEU A 148 -7.87 -18.14 14.27
N VAL A 149 -8.70 -18.56 13.31
CA VAL A 149 -9.14 -17.71 12.19
C VAL A 149 -9.95 -16.52 12.71
N ARG A 150 -10.86 -16.75 13.66
CA ARG A 150 -11.66 -15.68 14.28
C ARG A 150 -10.77 -14.63 14.96
N GLU A 151 -9.79 -15.08 15.75
CA GLU A 151 -8.82 -14.19 16.42
C GLU A 151 -8.01 -13.40 15.38
N ALA A 152 -7.49 -14.06 14.33
CA ALA A 152 -6.75 -13.44 13.26
C ALA A 152 -7.55 -12.30 12.60
N VAL A 153 -8.82 -12.55 12.26
CA VAL A 153 -9.71 -11.53 11.67
C VAL A 153 -10.01 -10.39 12.65
N THR A 154 -10.18 -10.71 13.93
CA THR A 154 -10.37 -9.69 14.97
C THR A 154 -9.15 -8.77 15.06
N ARG A 155 -7.93 -9.35 15.04
CA ARG A 155 -6.68 -8.58 15.02
C ARG A 155 -6.56 -7.71 13.76
N LEU A 156 -6.93 -8.22 12.58
CA LEU A 156 -6.90 -7.45 11.33
C LEU A 156 -7.82 -6.24 11.35
N ARG A 157 -8.99 -6.35 11.99
CA ARG A 157 -10.00 -5.29 12.08
C ARG A 157 -9.77 -4.30 13.23
N SER A 158 -8.83 -4.58 14.14
CA SER A 158 -8.55 -3.74 15.31
C SER A 158 -7.21 -3.03 15.22
N GLY A 159 -7.13 -1.79 15.71
CA GLY A 159 -5.92 -0.99 15.73
C GLY A 159 -5.38 -0.70 14.32
N ARG A 160 -4.05 -0.60 14.19
CA ARG A 160 -3.41 -0.39 12.88
C ARG A 160 -3.57 -1.62 11.98
N PRO A 161 -4.09 -1.48 10.75
CA PRO A 161 -4.21 -2.60 9.82
C PRO A 161 -2.82 -3.03 9.33
N GLN A 162 -2.37 -4.18 9.78
CA GLN A 162 -1.09 -4.79 9.38
C GLN A 162 -1.32 -6.29 9.18
N PRO A 163 -0.43 -7.01 8.45
CA PRO A 163 -0.57 -8.44 8.26
C PRO A 163 -0.68 -9.23 9.57
N VAL A 164 -1.42 -10.30 9.50
CA VAL A 164 -1.59 -11.30 10.56
C VAL A 164 -1.28 -12.67 9.98
N GLY A 165 -0.57 -13.51 10.71
CA GLY A 165 -0.18 -14.85 10.30
C GLY A 165 -0.90 -15.94 11.08
N ILE A 166 -1.30 -17.01 10.41
CA ILE A 166 -1.69 -18.26 11.08
C ILE A 166 -0.95 -19.45 10.46
N GLU A 167 -0.56 -20.37 11.30
CA GLU A 167 0.14 -21.58 10.94
C GLU A 167 -0.72 -22.78 11.30
N ILE A 168 -0.86 -23.74 10.36
CA ILE A 168 -1.68 -24.94 10.57
C ILE A 168 -0.91 -26.15 10.05
N PRO A 169 -0.46 -27.06 10.92
CA PRO A 169 0.19 -28.31 10.53
C PRO A 169 -0.71 -29.19 9.66
N HIS A 170 -0.11 -29.94 8.73
CA HIS A 170 -0.87 -30.77 7.81
C HIS A 170 -1.64 -31.91 8.50
N ASP A 171 -1.13 -32.44 9.61
CA ASP A 171 -1.84 -33.43 10.43
C ASP A 171 -3.07 -32.81 11.15
N VAL A 172 -2.99 -31.54 11.54
CA VAL A 172 -4.13 -30.78 12.08
C VAL A 172 -5.18 -30.54 11.00
N LEU A 173 -4.75 -30.20 9.78
CA LEU A 173 -5.66 -30.00 8.63
C LEU A 173 -6.37 -31.30 8.24
N SER A 174 -5.69 -32.47 8.32
CA SER A 174 -6.22 -33.77 7.90
C SER A 174 -7.07 -34.46 8.98
N SER A 175 -6.79 -34.20 10.25
CA SER A 175 -7.49 -34.84 11.37
C SER A 175 -8.92 -34.33 11.49
N ALA A 176 -9.86 -35.27 11.74
CA ALA A 176 -11.25 -34.95 11.99
C ALA A 176 -11.55 -34.91 13.50
N ALA A 177 -12.45 -34.02 13.88
CA ALA A 177 -12.95 -33.86 15.23
C ALA A 177 -14.37 -33.27 15.23
N ASP A 178 -15.02 -33.27 16.37
CA ASP A 178 -16.25 -32.50 16.56
C ASP A 178 -15.87 -31.03 16.77
N ILE A 179 -16.18 -30.19 15.79
CA ILE A 179 -15.73 -28.79 15.71
C ILE A 179 -16.93 -27.85 15.67
N GLU A 180 -16.89 -26.82 16.49
CA GLU A 180 -17.82 -25.69 16.45
C GLU A 180 -17.18 -24.51 15.69
N LEU A 181 -17.96 -23.91 14.78
CA LEU A 181 -17.56 -22.64 14.14
C LEU A 181 -17.82 -21.48 15.10
N VAL A 182 -17.00 -20.43 14.98
CA VAL A 182 -17.08 -19.23 15.81
C VAL A 182 -17.73 -18.09 15.01
N PRO A 183 -18.99 -17.75 15.27
CA PRO A 183 -19.65 -16.68 14.53
C PRO A 183 -19.01 -15.31 14.81
N PRO A 184 -18.98 -14.41 13.82
CA PRO A 184 -18.54 -13.03 14.05
C PRO A 184 -19.47 -12.34 15.05
N PRO A 185 -18.94 -11.43 15.90
CA PRO A 185 -19.76 -10.68 16.82
C PRO A 185 -20.77 -9.80 16.08
N LEU A 186 -22.00 -9.77 16.54
CA LEU A 186 -23.05 -8.93 15.98
C LEU A 186 -22.77 -7.46 16.30
N GLY A 187 -22.71 -6.61 15.27
CA GLY A 187 -22.83 -5.15 15.41
C GLY A 187 -21.62 -4.36 15.92
N ALA A 188 -20.46 -4.99 16.12
CA ALA A 188 -19.26 -4.24 16.56
C ALA A 188 -18.48 -3.70 15.37
N ASP A 189 -18.58 -2.41 15.09
CA ASP A 189 -17.73 -1.72 14.09
C ASP A 189 -16.24 -1.66 14.54
N GLY A 190 -15.94 -2.01 15.78
CA GLY A 190 -14.58 -2.12 16.32
C GLY A 190 -13.76 -0.83 16.28
N ARG A 191 -14.33 0.27 15.79
CA ARG A 191 -13.65 1.56 15.64
C ARG A 191 -13.49 2.24 17.01
N LEU A 192 -12.28 2.73 17.27
CA LEU A 192 -11.97 3.44 18.50
C LEU A 192 -12.53 4.87 18.45
N ALA A 193 -13.50 5.17 19.34
CA ALA A 193 -14.06 6.51 19.45
C ALA A 193 -13.09 7.47 20.18
N PRO A 194 -13.05 8.77 19.79
CA PRO A 194 -12.21 9.75 20.46
C PRO A 194 -12.79 10.13 21.83
N ALA A 195 -11.91 10.39 22.81
CA ALA A 195 -12.31 10.95 24.09
C ALA A 195 -12.70 12.44 23.93
N ALA A 196 -13.81 12.86 24.53
CA ALA A 196 -14.34 14.22 24.40
C ALA A 196 -13.36 15.30 24.86
N GLU A 197 -12.59 15.03 25.91
CA GLU A 197 -11.57 15.94 26.43
C GLU A 197 -10.43 16.16 25.44
N GLN A 198 -9.96 15.08 24.79
CA GLN A 198 -8.92 15.17 23.76
C GLN A 198 -9.39 15.99 22.55
N VAL A 199 -10.64 15.76 22.11
CA VAL A 199 -11.25 16.52 21.02
C VAL A 199 -11.38 17.99 21.38
N SER A 200 -11.85 18.32 22.59
CA SER A 200 -12.03 19.71 23.05
C SER A 200 -10.69 20.45 23.11
N ALA A 201 -9.64 19.81 23.66
CA ALA A 201 -8.31 20.39 23.73
C ALA A 201 -7.72 20.64 22.33
N ALA A 202 -7.86 19.68 21.40
CA ALA A 202 -7.40 19.82 20.03
C ALA A 202 -8.18 20.90 19.27
N ALA A 203 -9.50 20.95 19.45
CA ALA A 203 -10.35 21.97 18.83
C ALA A 203 -9.98 23.38 19.31
N ALA A 204 -9.64 23.55 20.59
CA ALA A 204 -9.17 24.83 21.12
C ALA A 204 -7.85 25.27 20.46
N LEU A 205 -6.87 24.37 20.30
CA LEU A 205 -5.62 24.67 19.59
C LEU A 205 -5.87 25.08 18.13
N LEU A 206 -6.70 24.31 17.41
CA LEU A 206 -7.03 24.58 16.01
C LEU A 206 -7.82 25.88 15.82
N ALA A 207 -8.70 26.22 16.75
CA ALA A 207 -9.48 27.47 16.71
C ALA A 207 -8.61 28.73 16.84
N HIS A 208 -7.48 28.66 17.56
CA HIS A 208 -6.55 29.77 17.74
C HIS A 208 -5.39 29.76 16.73
N ALA A 209 -5.30 28.72 15.89
CA ALA A 209 -4.23 28.60 14.91
C ALA A 209 -4.30 29.69 13.82
N ARG A 210 -3.19 30.38 13.61
CA ARG A 210 -3.05 31.36 12.53
C ARG A 210 -2.86 30.68 11.18
N PHE A 211 -2.07 29.60 11.13
CA PHE A 211 -1.81 28.82 9.93
C PHE A 211 -1.79 27.31 10.23
N PRO A 212 -2.97 26.70 10.45
CA PRO A 212 -3.04 25.25 10.65
C PRO A 212 -2.76 24.50 9.35
N VAL A 213 -2.06 23.36 9.46
CA VAL A 213 -1.79 22.43 8.37
C VAL A 213 -2.24 21.04 8.77
N ILE A 214 -2.88 20.31 7.86
CA ILE A 214 -3.24 18.90 8.05
C ILE A 214 -2.24 18.02 7.29
N HIS A 215 -1.60 17.08 7.99
CA HIS A 215 -0.71 16.09 7.40
C HIS A 215 -1.40 14.72 7.43
N ALA A 216 -2.00 14.32 6.31
CA ALA A 216 -2.79 13.10 6.17
C ALA A 216 -1.91 11.90 5.77
N GLY A 217 -2.00 10.81 6.52
CA GLY A 217 -1.35 9.53 6.24
C GLY A 217 -2.32 8.43 5.81
N GLY A 218 -1.80 7.23 5.57
CA GLY A 218 -2.56 6.06 5.11
C GLY A 218 -3.73 5.65 6.01
N GLY A 219 -3.71 6.03 7.30
CA GLY A 219 -4.83 5.80 8.22
C GLY A 219 -6.13 6.49 7.81
N VAL A 220 -6.06 7.59 7.04
CA VAL A 220 -7.25 8.24 6.46
C VAL A 220 -7.95 7.31 5.46
N LEU A 221 -7.17 6.69 4.55
CA LEU A 221 -7.71 5.72 3.59
C LEU A 221 -8.20 4.44 4.30
N ALA A 222 -7.44 3.95 5.30
CA ALA A 222 -7.81 2.75 6.05
C ALA A 222 -9.15 2.93 6.81
N ALA A 223 -9.43 4.14 7.28
CA ALA A 223 -10.66 4.47 8.00
C ALA A 223 -11.83 4.92 7.10
N ASP A 224 -11.64 4.98 5.78
CA ASP A 224 -12.58 5.60 4.82
C ASP A 224 -12.98 7.03 5.22
N ALA A 225 -11.99 7.82 5.62
CA ALA A 225 -12.16 9.13 6.25
C ALA A 225 -12.01 10.33 5.30
N SER A 226 -11.99 10.11 3.98
CA SER A 226 -11.76 11.17 2.98
C SER A 226 -12.76 12.32 3.09
N ALA A 227 -14.06 12.03 3.15
CA ALA A 227 -15.08 13.07 3.29
C ALA A 227 -14.98 13.86 4.61
N ALA A 228 -14.64 13.18 5.71
CA ALA A 228 -14.41 13.85 6.99
C ALA A 228 -13.15 14.73 6.98
N LEU A 229 -12.10 14.31 6.25
CA LEU A 229 -10.89 15.09 6.02
C LEU A 229 -11.19 16.36 5.22
N GLU A 230 -11.92 16.26 4.12
CA GLU A 230 -12.33 17.39 3.28
C GLU A 230 -13.17 18.41 4.10
N THR A 231 -14.17 17.91 4.83
CA THR A 231 -15.02 18.76 5.71
C THR A 231 -14.20 19.53 6.73
N LEU A 232 -13.21 18.88 7.38
CA LEU A 232 -12.36 19.56 8.37
C LEU A 232 -11.40 20.55 7.69
N ALA A 233 -10.82 20.19 6.55
CA ALA A 233 -9.92 21.06 5.79
C ALA A 233 -10.62 22.34 5.33
N GLU A 234 -11.84 22.25 4.81
CA GLU A 234 -12.67 23.38 4.42
C GLU A 234 -13.02 24.26 5.62
N ARG A 235 -13.44 23.63 6.72
CA ARG A 235 -13.83 24.35 7.94
C ARG A 235 -12.69 25.14 8.55
N LEU A 236 -11.47 24.59 8.54
CA LEU A 236 -10.25 25.22 9.03
C LEU A 236 -9.55 26.08 7.98
N GLN A 237 -9.93 26.01 6.69
CA GLN A 237 -9.16 26.57 5.58
C GLN A 237 -7.69 26.12 5.62
N ALA A 238 -7.46 24.85 5.98
CA ALA A 238 -6.15 24.29 6.23
C ALA A 238 -5.67 23.47 5.01
N PRO A 239 -4.47 23.75 4.47
CA PRO A 239 -3.88 22.91 3.44
C PRO A 239 -3.67 21.49 3.96
N VAL A 240 -3.97 20.50 3.08
CA VAL A 240 -3.83 19.09 3.36
C VAL A 240 -2.65 18.52 2.59
N ILE A 241 -1.62 18.11 3.32
CA ILE A 241 -0.44 17.45 2.77
C ILE A 241 -0.65 15.94 2.88
N THR A 242 -0.68 15.23 1.76
CA THR A 242 -0.79 13.77 1.75
C THR A 242 0.59 13.12 1.74
N THR A 243 0.75 12.03 2.50
CA THR A 243 1.90 11.13 2.36
C THR A 243 1.77 10.32 1.06
N GLU A 244 2.84 9.67 0.61
CA GLU A 244 2.81 8.82 -0.58
C GLU A 244 1.70 7.75 -0.52
N THR A 245 1.54 7.10 0.64
CA THR A 245 0.53 6.05 0.85
C THR A 245 -0.89 6.56 1.10
N SER A 246 -1.07 7.86 1.20
CA SER A 246 -2.39 8.52 1.37
C SER A 246 -2.78 9.41 0.19
N ARG A 247 -2.01 9.40 -0.89
CA ARG A 247 -2.38 10.12 -2.10
C ARG A 247 -3.79 9.72 -2.56
N GLY A 248 -4.62 10.70 -2.90
CA GLY A 248 -6.04 10.51 -3.19
C GLY A 248 -6.97 10.51 -1.97
N ALA A 249 -6.45 10.59 -0.73
CA ALA A 249 -7.29 10.77 0.47
C ALA A 249 -8.09 12.09 0.46
N ILE A 250 -7.61 13.05 -0.27
CA ILE A 250 -8.32 14.26 -0.73
C ILE A 250 -8.04 14.39 -2.22
N SER A 251 -9.06 14.78 -3.00
CA SER A 251 -8.90 14.98 -4.44
C SER A 251 -7.89 16.09 -4.74
N ASP A 252 -7.00 15.90 -5.72
CA ASP A 252 -6.07 16.95 -6.16
C ASP A 252 -6.79 18.15 -6.81
N LEU A 253 -8.09 18.02 -7.11
CA LEU A 253 -8.95 19.14 -7.53
C LEU A 253 -9.42 19.99 -6.34
N HIS A 254 -9.36 19.46 -5.11
CA HIS A 254 -9.81 20.20 -3.93
C HIS A 254 -8.89 21.40 -3.66
N PRO A 255 -9.44 22.61 -3.35
CA PRO A 255 -8.64 23.82 -3.18
C PRO A 255 -7.55 23.71 -2.11
N MET A 256 -7.80 22.94 -1.04
CA MET A 256 -6.85 22.75 0.05
C MET A 256 -5.87 21.58 -0.16
N ALA A 257 -6.00 20.80 -1.24
CA ALA A 257 -5.09 19.69 -1.50
C ALA A 257 -3.73 20.18 -1.99
N VAL A 258 -2.65 19.67 -1.39
CA VAL A 258 -1.28 19.95 -1.82
C VAL A 258 -0.43 18.68 -1.87
N ASN A 259 0.43 18.58 -2.89
CA ASN A 259 1.43 17.53 -2.94
C ASN A 259 2.57 17.79 -1.94
N SER A 260 3.47 16.84 -1.76
CA SER A 260 4.56 16.97 -0.78
C SER A 260 5.57 18.09 -1.12
N VAL A 261 5.67 18.53 -2.38
CA VAL A 261 6.56 19.64 -2.78
C VAL A 261 6.00 20.97 -2.27
N ALA A 262 4.76 21.30 -2.62
CA ALA A 262 4.05 22.47 -2.07
C ALA A 262 3.88 22.38 -0.56
N GLY A 263 3.63 21.18 -0.05
CA GLY A 263 3.45 20.91 1.38
C GLY A 263 4.69 21.28 2.22
N ARG A 264 5.90 21.03 1.72
CA ARG A 264 7.13 21.43 2.43
C ARG A 264 7.30 22.95 2.51
N ALA A 265 6.88 23.67 1.47
CA ALA A 265 6.88 25.15 1.51
C ALA A 265 5.89 25.69 2.56
N LEU A 266 4.72 25.08 2.68
CA LEU A 266 3.66 25.52 3.59
C LEU A 266 3.89 25.12 5.05
N ILE A 267 4.33 23.88 5.31
CA ILE A 267 4.41 23.34 6.68
C ILE A 267 5.42 24.06 7.56
N ARG A 268 6.44 24.70 6.97
CA ARG A 268 7.43 25.50 7.72
C ARG A 268 6.82 26.70 8.42
N HIS A 269 5.70 27.22 7.91
CA HIS A 269 4.96 28.35 8.47
C HIS A 269 3.84 27.93 9.42
N ALA A 270 3.59 26.61 9.55
CA ALA A 270 2.52 26.12 10.40
C ALA A 270 2.79 26.40 11.88
N ASP A 271 1.85 27.05 12.56
CA ASP A 271 1.85 27.16 14.02
C ASP A 271 1.18 25.93 14.68
N VAL A 272 0.24 25.27 13.99
CA VAL A 272 -0.36 24.00 14.41
C VAL A 272 -0.34 23.01 13.25
N VAL A 273 0.14 21.78 13.50
CA VAL A 273 0.08 20.67 12.55
C VAL A 273 -0.80 19.57 13.13
N LEU A 274 -1.90 19.26 12.44
CA LEU A 274 -2.74 18.09 12.72
C LEU A 274 -2.25 16.91 11.87
N VAL A 275 -1.66 15.91 12.52
CA VAL A 275 -1.17 14.68 11.90
C VAL A 275 -2.23 13.59 12.02
N VAL A 276 -2.79 13.14 10.90
CA VAL A 276 -3.91 12.18 10.88
C VAL A 276 -3.46 10.86 10.27
N GLY A 277 -3.53 9.77 11.05
CA GLY A 277 -3.26 8.42 10.58
C GLY A 277 -1.88 8.26 9.92
N SER A 278 -0.88 9.01 10.41
CA SER A 278 0.48 9.03 9.89
C SER A 278 1.49 8.79 11.01
N ARG A 279 2.60 8.12 10.68
CA ARG A 279 3.74 8.03 11.59
C ARG A 279 4.52 9.34 11.69
N PHE A 280 4.30 10.26 10.75
CA PHE A 280 4.99 11.54 10.64
C PHE A 280 6.52 11.39 10.77
N MET A 281 7.07 10.53 9.94
CA MET A 281 8.49 10.20 9.90
C MET A 281 9.05 10.45 8.51
N ASN A 282 10.27 10.93 8.43
CA ASN A 282 11.04 10.88 7.19
C ASN A 282 11.64 9.49 7.04
N ARG A 283 11.63 8.91 5.83
CA ARG A 283 12.23 7.59 5.55
C ARG A 283 13.72 7.53 5.83
N MET A 284 14.41 8.66 5.71
CA MET A 284 15.86 8.77 5.79
C MET A 284 16.34 9.48 7.06
N ALA A 285 15.44 10.01 7.87
CA ALA A 285 15.73 10.71 9.10
C ALA A 285 14.67 10.42 10.18
N PRO A 286 15.03 10.34 11.45
CA PRO A 286 14.10 9.93 12.51
C PRO A 286 12.99 10.94 12.77
N SER A 287 13.17 12.22 12.40
CA SER A 287 12.16 13.26 12.60
C SER A 287 12.16 14.24 11.42
N PRO A 288 10.99 14.65 10.91
CA PRO A 288 10.93 15.74 9.93
C PRO A 288 11.41 17.05 10.54
N GLN A 289 12.34 17.71 9.85
CA GLN A 289 12.87 19.01 10.25
C GLN A 289 12.25 20.16 9.45
N TRP A 290 11.04 19.97 8.94
CA TRP A 290 10.39 20.95 8.05
C TRP A 290 9.60 22.01 8.79
N THR A 291 9.33 21.80 10.10
CA THR A 291 8.49 22.68 10.91
C THR A 291 9.33 23.61 11.77
N SER A 292 8.77 24.77 12.12
CA SER A 292 9.34 25.68 13.12
C SER A 292 9.54 25.00 14.49
N ALA A 293 10.44 25.54 15.30
CA ALA A 293 10.61 25.10 16.68
C ALA A 293 9.37 25.36 17.55
N THR A 294 8.55 26.35 17.19
CA THR A 294 7.33 26.76 17.92
C THR A 294 6.07 26.07 17.43
N THR A 295 6.15 25.25 16.37
CA THR A 295 4.99 24.50 15.85
C THR A 295 4.45 23.53 16.88
N GLN A 296 3.15 23.59 17.15
CA GLN A 296 2.43 22.67 18.02
C GLN A 296 1.85 21.51 17.21
N PHE A 297 1.85 20.30 17.79
CA PHE A 297 1.38 19.09 17.11
C PHE A 297 0.14 18.51 17.77
N ILE A 298 -0.77 18.06 16.93
CA ILE A 298 -1.92 17.22 17.30
C ILE A 298 -1.80 15.92 16.50
N TYR A 299 -1.79 14.79 17.17
CA TYR A 299 -1.75 13.46 16.55
C TYR A 299 -3.11 12.80 16.70
N LEU A 300 -3.78 12.50 15.59
CA LEU A 300 -4.97 11.67 15.54
C LEU A 300 -4.57 10.30 14.99
N ASN A 301 -4.53 9.29 15.84
CA ASN A 301 -4.08 7.95 15.48
C ASN A 301 -4.71 6.87 16.35
N VAL A 302 -4.81 5.66 15.83
CA VAL A 302 -5.27 4.49 16.60
C VAL A 302 -4.21 3.96 17.57
N GLU A 303 -2.92 4.25 17.30
CA GLU A 303 -1.76 3.85 18.12
C GLU A 303 -1.29 5.01 19.00
N ALA A 304 -1.12 4.74 20.30
CA ALA A 304 -0.62 5.72 21.26
C ALA A 304 0.83 6.14 20.94
N GLU A 305 1.63 5.23 20.42
CA GLU A 305 3.03 5.43 20.04
C GLU A 305 3.20 6.45 18.90
N ALA A 306 2.12 6.79 18.20
CA ALA A 306 2.15 7.81 17.14
C ALA A 306 2.61 9.20 17.63
N ALA A 307 2.42 9.51 18.92
CA ALA A 307 2.88 10.75 19.55
C ALA A 307 4.21 10.60 20.33
N ALA A 308 4.78 9.40 20.38
CA ALA A 308 6.02 9.13 21.14
C ALA A 308 7.29 9.55 20.38
N PRO A 309 8.42 9.79 21.06
CA PRO A 309 9.71 10.01 20.40
C PRO A 309 10.02 8.91 19.36
N PRO A 310 10.74 9.25 18.27
CA PRO A 310 11.47 10.51 18.00
C PRO A 310 10.61 11.65 17.44
N ARG A 311 9.29 11.54 17.44
CA ARG A 311 8.39 12.63 17.01
C ARG A 311 8.39 13.75 18.03
N LYS A 312 8.09 14.96 17.58
CA LYS A 312 7.93 16.11 18.49
C LYS A 312 6.74 15.86 19.42
N PRO A 313 6.83 16.22 20.71
CA PRO A 313 5.70 16.14 21.63
C PRO A 313 4.46 16.87 21.10
N GLY A 314 3.29 16.34 21.37
CA GLY A 314 2.03 16.96 20.94
C GLY A 314 0.83 16.33 21.64
N LEU A 315 -0.34 16.93 21.43
CA LEU A 315 -1.61 16.38 21.92
C LEU A 315 -1.97 15.11 21.12
N LEU A 316 -2.33 14.04 21.80
CA LEU A 316 -2.81 12.81 21.16
C LEU A 316 -4.33 12.72 21.27
N ILE A 317 -4.99 12.48 20.12
CA ILE A 317 -6.35 11.95 20.04
C ILE A 317 -6.20 10.49 19.62
N GLN A 318 -6.30 9.57 20.59
CA GLN A 318 -6.23 8.14 20.26
C GLN A 318 -7.61 7.67 19.78
N ALA A 319 -7.78 7.58 18.46
CA ALA A 319 -9.06 7.23 17.84
C ALA A 319 -8.90 6.76 16.38
N ASP A 320 -9.97 6.15 15.86
CA ASP A 320 -10.19 5.97 14.43
C ASP A 320 -10.17 7.33 13.71
N ALA A 321 -9.51 7.40 12.55
CA ALA A 321 -9.31 8.66 11.84
C ALA A 321 -10.65 9.30 11.41
N ARG A 322 -11.64 8.51 10.96
CA ARG A 322 -12.96 9.03 10.57
C ARG A 322 -13.70 9.62 11.76
N LEU A 323 -13.81 8.86 12.84
CA LEU A 323 -14.52 9.31 14.04
C LEU A 323 -13.85 10.53 14.67
N GLY A 324 -12.51 10.58 14.68
CA GLY A 324 -11.75 11.71 15.20
C GLY A 324 -11.90 12.97 14.33
N LEU A 325 -11.82 12.85 13.00
CA LEU A 325 -12.02 13.97 12.08
C LEU A 325 -13.45 14.52 12.14
N GLU A 326 -14.47 13.65 12.18
CA GLU A 326 -15.87 14.06 12.34
C GLU A 326 -16.09 14.79 13.67
N ALA A 327 -15.50 14.30 14.77
CA ALA A 327 -15.60 14.94 16.07
C ALA A 327 -14.93 16.32 16.07
N LEU A 328 -13.74 16.44 15.51
CA LEU A 328 -13.04 17.72 15.34
C LEU A 328 -13.84 18.69 14.46
N ALA A 329 -14.37 18.23 13.33
CA ALA A 329 -15.18 19.07 12.45
C ALA A 329 -16.42 19.65 13.13
N ARG A 330 -17.04 18.90 14.06
CA ARG A 330 -18.15 19.42 14.89
C ARG A 330 -17.69 20.43 15.95
N ALA A 331 -16.48 20.24 16.50
CA ALA A 331 -16.01 21.02 17.66
C ALA A 331 -15.31 22.33 17.26
N VAL A 332 -14.67 22.41 16.08
CA VAL A 332 -13.94 23.60 15.65
C VAL A 332 -14.89 24.63 15.03
N PRO A 333 -14.71 25.94 15.27
CA PRO A 333 -15.42 26.99 14.54
C PRO A 333 -14.95 27.05 13.08
N ALA A 334 -15.78 27.63 12.20
CA ALA A 334 -15.33 27.92 10.84
C ALA A 334 -14.25 29.00 10.85
N ALA A 335 -13.19 28.79 10.05
CA ALA A 335 -12.13 29.78 9.90
C ALA A 335 -12.66 31.08 9.29
N ARG A 336 -12.18 32.21 9.80
CA ARG A 336 -12.57 33.54 9.32
C ARG A 336 -11.66 34.04 8.18
N THR A 337 -10.45 33.53 8.09
CA THR A 337 -9.44 34.00 7.11
C THR A 337 -9.31 32.98 5.99
N PRO A 338 -9.67 33.34 4.75
CA PRO A 338 -9.40 32.48 3.59
C PRO A 338 -7.89 32.31 3.36
N ARG A 339 -7.43 31.10 3.07
CA ARG A 339 -6.01 30.79 2.79
C ARG A 339 -5.77 30.27 1.38
N MET A 340 -6.81 30.28 0.55
CA MET A 340 -6.77 29.72 -0.82
C MET A 340 -5.64 30.35 -1.66
N GLY A 341 -5.44 31.66 -1.62
CA GLY A 341 -4.38 32.32 -2.40
C GLY A 341 -2.96 31.86 -2.02
N ILE A 342 -2.71 31.58 -0.73
CA ILE A 342 -1.43 31.05 -0.26
C ILE A 342 -1.22 29.61 -0.77
N VAL A 343 -2.26 28.79 -0.71
CA VAL A 343 -2.23 27.41 -1.21
C VAL A 343 -2.01 27.38 -2.72
N GLU A 344 -2.70 28.24 -3.47
CA GLU A 344 -2.54 28.37 -4.93
C GLU A 344 -1.13 28.82 -5.32
N ALA A 345 -0.53 29.77 -4.61
CA ALA A 345 0.85 30.20 -4.85
C ALA A 345 1.83 29.04 -4.63
N ALA A 346 1.69 28.29 -3.55
CA ALA A 346 2.53 27.11 -3.28
C ALA A 346 2.34 26.01 -4.33
N ARG A 347 1.10 25.75 -4.75
CA ARG A 347 0.78 24.78 -5.81
C ARG A 347 1.38 25.19 -7.17
N GLY A 348 1.24 26.46 -7.54
CA GLY A 348 1.79 27.02 -8.78
C GLY A 348 3.32 26.89 -8.84
N TRP A 349 3.99 27.25 -7.75
CA TRP A 349 5.43 27.08 -7.62
C TRP A 349 5.85 25.60 -7.72
N ALA A 350 5.19 24.70 -6.99
CA ALA A 350 5.50 23.27 -7.03
C ALA A 350 5.27 22.69 -8.41
N ALA A 351 4.19 23.09 -9.10
CA ALA A 351 3.90 22.66 -10.46
C ALA A 351 4.99 23.09 -11.46
N GLN A 352 5.56 24.29 -11.30
CA GLN A 352 6.67 24.77 -12.12
C GLN A 352 7.90 23.88 -11.92
N GLN A 353 8.30 23.59 -10.67
CA GLN A 353 9.44 22.74 -10.36
C GLN A 353 9.27 21.32 -10.91
N ILE A 354 8.06 20.77 -10.85
CA ILE A 354 7.75 19.43 -11.34
C ILE A 354 7.83 19.35 -12.87
N ARG A 355 7.36 20.39 -13.58
CA ARG A 355 7.41 20.46 -15.06
C ARG A 355 8.82 20.45 -15.63
N GLU A 356 9.82 20.86 -14.86
CA GLU A 356 11.21 20.88 -15.30
C GLU A 356 11.85 19.46 -15.35
N VAL A 357 11.17 18.45 -14.80
CA VAL A 357 11.68 17.06 -14.76
C VAL A 357 11.22 16.31 -16.01
N GLU A 358 11.88 16.56 -17.13
CA GLU A 358 11.60 15.90 -18.41
C GLU A 358 12.61 14.80 -18.72
N PRO A 359 12.21 13.72 -19.44
CA PRO A 359 10.90 13.50 -20.07
C PRO A 359 9.85 12.87 -19.13
N GLN A 360 10.16 12.66 -17.86
CA GLN A 360 9.27 11.97 -16.93
C GLN A 360 7.92 12.69 -16.78
N PHE A 361 7.92 14.02 -16.77
CA PHE A 361 6.67 14.78 -16.65
C PHE A 361 5.73 14.53 -17.83
N ALA A 362 6.26 14.50 -19.06
CA ALA A 362 5.48 14.16 -20.24
C ALA A 362 4.86 12.75 -20.15
N TYR A 363 5.62 11.75 -19.68
CA TYR A 363 5.09 10.40 -19.43
C TYR A 363 4.00 10.37 -18.36
N VAL A 364 4.17 11.10 -17.26
CA VAL A 364 3.13 11.20 -16.19
C VAL A 364 1.85 11.83 -16.74
N GLN A 365 1.96 12.87 -17.58
CA GLN A 365 0.80 13.48 -18.21
C GLN A 365 0.10 12.52 -19.19
N ALA A 366 0.87 11.78 -19.98
CA ALA A 366 0.33 10.76 -20.89
C ALA A 366 -0.41 9.65 -20.12
N LEU A 367 0.16 9.16 -19.01
CA LEU A 367 -0.53 8.22 -18.12
C LEU A 367 -1.87 8.80 -17.61
N ARG A 368 -1.87 10.08 -17.14
CA ARG A 368 -3.11 10.69 -16.62
C ARG A 368 -4.18 10.83 -17.71
N ARG A 369 -3.80 11.20 -18.94
CA ARG A 369 -4.76 11.33 -20.05
C ARG A 369 -5.33 9.98 -20.52
N ALA A 370 -4.54 8.90 -20.42
CA ALA A 370 -4.97 7.57 -20.86
C ALA A 370 -5.80 6.82 -19.81
N ILE A 371 -5.44 6.94 -18.52
CA ILE A 371 -6.12 6.22 -17.43
C ILE A 371 -7.40 6.97 -17.04
N PRO A 372 -8.57 6.33 -16.93
CA PRO A 372 -9.79 6.96 -16.40
C PRO A 372 -9.57 7.59 -15.01
N GLU A 373 -10.38 8.58 -14.64
CA GLU A 373 -10.23 9.30 -13.36
C GLU A 373 -10.28 8.36 -12.15
N ASP A 374 -11.12 7.36 -12.21
CA ASP A 374 -11.28 6.34 -11.18
C ASP A 374 -10.39 5.10 -11.39
N GLY A 375 -9.56 5.06 -12.44
CA GLY A 375 -8.61 3.99 -12.74
C GLY A 375 -7.49 3.90 -11.71
N PHE A 376 -6.93 2.72 -11.55
CA PHE A 376 -5.81 2.45 -10.64
C PHE A 376 -4.47 2.60 -11.33
N LEU A 377 -3.54 3.28 -10.67
CA LEU A 377 -2.11 3.29 -11.02
C LEU A 377 -1.33 2.55 -9.93
N ILE A 378 -0.74 1.42 -10.29
CA ILE A 378 0.21 0.70 -9.46
C ILE A 378 1.59 1.16 -9.86
N ASN A 379 2.26 1.83 -8.94
CA ASN A 379 3.47 2.57 -9.21
C ASN A 379 4.69 1.87 -8.59
N GLU A 380 5.43 1.13 -9.40
CA GLU A 380 6.74 0.62 -9.00
C GLU A 380 7.83 1.68 -9.24
N LEU A 381 8.94 1.58 -8.51
CA LEU A 381 9.99 2.58 -8.44
C LEU A 381 10.84 2.65 -9.73
N THR A 382 10.33 3.33 -10.75
CA THR A 382 11.05 3.76 -11.96
C THR A 382 11.31 5.25 -11.90
N GLN A 383 12.08 5.81 -12.84
CA GLN A 383 12.27 7.27 -12.91
C GLN A 383 10.93 8.01 -13.11
N VAL A 384 10.05 7.47 -13.96
CA VAL A 384 8.67 7.98 -14.12
C VAL A 384 7.85 7.72 -12.84
N GLY A 385 8.05 6.57 -12.20
CA GLY A 385 7.38 6.19 -10.96
C GLY A 385 7.71 7.13 -9.79
N TYR A 386 8.98 7.52 -9.63
CA TYR A 386 9.37 8.50 -8.60
C TYR A 386 8.64 9.83 -8.80
N LEU A 387 8.60 10.35 -10.02
CA LEU A 387 7.89 11.60 -10.29
C LEU A 387 6.37 11.44 -10.12
N SER A 388 5.81 10.29 -10.47
CA SER A 388 4.36 10.02 -10.33
C SER A 388 3.86 10.17 -8.90
N THR A 389 4.71 9.90 -7.88
CA THR A 389 4.30 10.06 -6.47
C THR A 389 3.90 11.48 -6.10
N ILE A 390 4.41 12.49 -6.81
CA ILE A 390 4.17 13.92 -6.56
C ILE A 390 3.44 14.63 -7.70
N ALA A 391 3.48 14.08 -8.91
CA ALA A 391 3.03 14.74 -10.14
C ALA A 391 1.77 14.12 -10.76
N TYR A 392 1.44 12.84 -10.48
CA TYR A 392 0.26 12.19 -11.04
C TYR A 392 -1.00 12.67 -10.32
N PRO A 393 -1.94 13.35 -11.00
CA PRO A 393 -3.17 13.83 -10.38
C PRO A 393 -4.10 12.69 -9.97
N LEU A 394 -4.62 12.76 -8.75
CA LEU A 394 -5.52 11.77 -8.16
C LEU A 394 -6.83 12.42 -7.75
N TYR A 395 -7.94 11.82 -8.16
CA TYR A 395 -9.28 12.37 -7.94
C TYR A 395 -10.12 11.50 -7.00
N HIS A 396 -9.74 10.22 -6.85
CA HIS A 396 -10.45 9.25 -6.02
C HIS A 396 -9.50 8.57 -5.02
N PRO A 397 -10.01 8.19 -3.84
CA PRO A 397 -9.22 7.46 -2.85
C PRO A 397 -8.83 6.06 -3.36
N ARG A 398 -7.68 5.55 -2.87
CA ARG A 398 -7.14 4.21 -3.12
C ARG A 398 -6.65 3.95 -4.56
N THR A 399 -6.70 4.92 -5.47
CA THR A 399 -6.36 4.74 -6.89
C THR A 399 -4.86 4.81 -7.22
N LEU A 400 -4.01 5.14 -6.26
CA LEU A 400 -2.55 5.03 -6.37
C LEU A 400 -2.02 4.03 -5.34
N ILE A 401 -1.29 3.02 -5.82
CA ILE A 401 -0.70 1.98 -4.97
C ILE A 401 0.82 1.95 -5.20
N THR A 402 1.60 2.13 -4.12
CA THR A 402 3.06 2.22 -4.14
C THR A 402 3.67 1.20 -3.16
N PRO A 403 4.97 0.82 -3.30
CA PRO A 403 5.59 -0.16 -2.42
C PRO A 403 5.88 0.37 -1.00
N GLY A 404 5.48 1.60 -0.69
CA GLY A 404 5.74 2.21 0.59
C GLY A 404 7.24 2.36 0.88
N TYR A 405 7.64 2.24 2.14
CA TYR A 405 9.05 2.40 2.52
C TYR A 405 9.91 1.15 2.27
N GLN A 406 9.34 0.02 1.93
CA GLN A 406 10.11 -1.17 1.55
C GLN A 406 10.80 -0.97 0.19
N GLY A 407 10.11 -0.34 -0.77
CA GLY A 407 10.71 0.01 -2.05
C GLY A 407 11.23 -1.21 -2.83
N THR A 408 10.55 -2.36 -2.72
CA THR A 408 11.00 -3.63 -3.30
C THR A 408 10.82 -3.67 -4.81
N LEU A 409 11.81 -4.22 -5.53
CA LEU A 409 11.68 -4.64 -6.91
C LEU A 409 10.69 -5.80 -7.02
N GLY A 410 9.96 -5.87 -8.13
CA GLY A 410 8.98 -6.92 -8.38
C GLY A 410 7.65 -6.76 -7.63
N PHE A 411 7.43 -5.61 -7.02
CA PHE A 411 6.18 -5.25 -6.35
C PHE A 411 5.03 -5.03 -7.34
N GLY A 412 5.28 -4.26 -8.41
CA GLY A 412 4.22 -3.62 -9.20
C GLY A 412 3.30 -4.61 -9.90
N PHE A 413 3.85 -5.49 -10.72
CA PHE A 413 3.04 -6.36 -11.57
C PHE A 413 2.17 -7.35 -10.77
N PRO A 414 2.69 -8.13 -9.81
CA PRO A 414 1.83 -9.04 -9.04
C PRO A 414 0.81 -8.28 -8.16
N THR A 415 1.15 -7.09 -7.63
CA THR A 415 0.19 -6.24 -6.92
C THR A 415 -0.96 -5.82 -7.85
N ALA A 416 -0.66 -5.45 -9.10
CA ALA A 416 -1.68 -5.08 -10.09
C ALA A 416 -2.62 -6.25 -10.42
N LEU A 417 -2.14 -7.49 -10.43
CA LEU A 417 -3.01 -8.67 -10.58
C LEU A 417 -4.02 -8.78 -9.44
N GLY A 418 -3.58 -8.50 -8.20
CA GLY A 418 -4.46 -8.47 -7.04
C GLY A 418 -5.50 -7.35 -7.12
N VAL A 419 -5.10 -6.16 -7.57
CA VAL A 419 -6.02 -5.04 -7.83
C VAL A 419 -7.04 -5.40 -8.89
N ALA A 420 -6.61 -5.96 -10.03
CA ALA A 420 -7.51 -6.37 -11.11
C ALA A 420 -8.49 -7.48 -10.66
N ALA A 421 -8.04 -8.38 -9.79
CA ALA A 421 -8.91 -9.38 -9.17
C ALA A 421 -9.96 -8.76 -8.24
N ALA A 422 -9.60 -7.69 -7.52
CA ALA A 422 -10.49 -6.97 -6.61
C ALA A 422 -11.49 -6.06 -7.31
N MET A 423 -11.09 -5.48 -8.45
CA MET A 423 -11.76 -4.39 -9.17
C MET A 423 -11.89 -4.72 -10.68
N PRO A 424 -12.64 -5.78 -11.04
CA PRO A 424 -12.67 -6.30 -12.42
C PRO A 424 -13.23 -5.29 -13.44
N ASP A 425 -14.08 -4.37 -13.00
CA ASP A 425 -14.77 -3.40 -13.87
C ASP A 425 -14.01 -2.06 -13.99
N ARG A 426 -12.82 -1.95 -13.37
CA ARG A 426 -12.04 -0.72 -13.38
C ARG A 426 -10.72 -0.89 -14.14
N ALA A 427 -10.27 0.19 -14.75
CA ALA A 427 -8.97 0.21 -15.40
C ALA A 427 -7.84 0.04 -14.36
N VAL A 428 -6.93 -0.90 -14.60
CA VAL A 428 -5.76 -1.16 -13.76
C VAL A 428 -4.51 -1.05 -14.63
N VAL A 429 -3.64 -0.12 -14.28
CA VAL A 429 -2.37 0.10 -14.97
C VAL A 429 -1.22 -0.02 -13.96
N CYS A 430 -0.27 -0.88 -14.28
CA CYS A 430 0.99 -0.99 -13.54
C CYS A 430 2.09 -0.31 -14.33
N ILE A 431 2.87 0.58 -13.74
CA ILE A 431 4.14 1.03 -14.27
C ILE A 431 5.27 0.37 -13.50
N THR A 432 6.24 -0.19 -14.22
CA THR A 432 7.40 -0.88 -13.66
C THR A 432 8.62 -0.63 -14.54
N GLY A 433 9.82 -0.82 -14.02
CA GLY A 433 11.03 -0.91 -14.82
C GLY A 433 11.26 -2.34 -15.31
N ASP A 434 12.09 -2.49 -16.33
CA ASP A 434 12.52 -3.80 -16.83
C ASP A 434 13.16 -4.66 -15.74
N GLY A 435 13.99 -4.07 -14.88
CA GLY A 435 14.56 -4.76 -13.72
C GLY A 435 13.52 -5.24 -12.72
N GLY A 436 12.49 -4.43 -12.43
CA GLY A 436 11.39 -4.82 -11.55
C GLY A 436 10.48 -5.86 -12.17
N PHE A 437 10.12 -5.69 -13.44
CA PHE A 437 9.28 -6.65 -14.17
C PHE A 437 9.91 -8.04 -14.26
N GLY A 438 11.24 -8.11 -14.38
CA GLY A 438 12.00 -9.37 -14.41
C GLY A 438 11.77 -10.29 -13.19
N TRP A 439 11.35 -9.74 -12.04
CA TRP A 439 11.05 -10.52 -10.82
C TRP A 439 9.70 -11.23 -10.86
N GLY A 440 8.78 -10.80 -11.73
CA GLY A 440 7.41 -11.31 -11.76
C GLY A 440 6.86 -11.59 -13.16
N MET A 441 7.69 -11.55 -14.21
CA MET A 441 7.24 -11.71 -15.61
C MET A 441 6.50 -13.04 -15.87
N GLN A 442 6.81 -14.10 -15.11
CA GLN A 442 6.11 -15.40 -15.19
C GLN A 442 4.61 -15.28 -14.83
N GLU A 443 4.22 -14.22 -14.12
CA GLU A 443 2.83 -13.99 -13.75
C GLU A 443 1.96 -13.49 -14.93
N LEU A 444 2.55 -13.27 -16.11
CA LEU A 444 1.79 -13.15 -17.37
C LEU A 444 0.90 -14.37 -17.58
N ALA A 445 1.36 -15.56 -17.17
CA ALA A 445 0.54 -16.78 -17.16
C ALA A 445 -0.69 -16.64 -16.24
N THR A 446 -0.52 -16.05 -15.07
CA THR A 446 -1.60 -15.80 -14.11
C THR A 446 -2.60 -14.79 -14.66
N ALA A 447 -2.11 -13.66 -15.19
CA ALA A 447 -2.94 -12.66 -15.84
C ALA A 447 -3.80 -13.25 -16.96
N ARG A 448 -3.17 -14.08 -17.82
CA ARG A 448 -3.82 -14.77 -18.95
C ARG A 448 -4.84 -15.79 -18.48
N ARG A 449 -4.47 -16.64 -17.50
CA ARG A 449 -5.33 -17.72 -16.98
C ARG A 449 -6.66 -17.19 -16.44
N TYR A 450 -6.62 -16.09 -15.69
CA TYR A 450 -7.80 -15.54 -15.04
C TYR A 450 -8.44 -14.37 -15.82
N GLY A 451 -7.92 -14.04 -17.01
CA GLY A 451 -8.44 -12.95 -17.84
C GLY A 451 -8.42 -11.60 -17.12
N LEU A 452 -7.42 -11.35 -16.26
CA LEU A 452 -7.36 -10.15 -15.43
C LEU A 452 -7.22 -8.90 -16.31
N ASN A 453 -8.16 -7.98 -16.17
CA ASN A 453 -8.20 -6.74 -16.95
C ASN A 453 -7.18 -5.73 -16.41
N MET A 454 -5.96 -5.73 -16.98
CA MET A 454 -4.90 -4.82 -16.58
C MET A 454 -3.85 -4.64 -17.68
N VAL A 455 -3.15 -3.52 -17.62
CA VAL A 455 -2.01 -3.23 -18.50
C VAL A 455 -0.75 -3.07 -17.65
N VAL A 456 0.31 -3.84 -17.97
CA VAL A 456 1.64 -3.58 -17.43
C VAL A 456 2.45 -2.76 -18.42
N VAL A 457 2.92 -1.60 -18.00
CA VAL A 457 3.79 -0.68 -18.75
C VAL A 457 5.21 -0.84 -18.21
N VAL A 458 6.10 -1.38 -19.04
CA VAL A 458 7.49 -1.66 -18.69
C VAL A 458 8.38 -0.58 -19.30
N PHE A 459 8.92 0.31 -18.47
CA PHE A 459 9.94 1.27 -18.87
C PHE A 459 11.29 0.54 -18.96
N ASN A 460 11.77 0.36 -20.18
CA ASN A 460 12.96 -0.43 -20.50
C ASN A 460 14.13 0.48 -20.88
N ASP A 461 15.12 0.61 -19.99
CA ASP A 461 16.40 1.27 -20.24
C ASP A 461 17.60 0.29 -20.23
N GLY A 462 17.35 -1.00 -20.06
CA GLY A 462 18.35 -2.06 -20.01
C GLY A 462 19.21 -2.04 -18.74
N HIS A 463 18.75 -1.37 -17.67
CA HIS A 463 19.56 -1.17 -16.48
C HIS A 463 18.72 -1.13 -15.19
N PHE A 464 19.37 -1.39 -14.06
CA PHE A 464 18.87 -0.89 -12.78
C PHE A 464 19.12 0.63 -12.73
N GLY A 465 18.29 1.40 -13.45
CA GLY A 465 18.55 2.79 -13.83
C GLY A 465 18.82 3.73 -12.66
N ASN A 466 18.07 3.59 -11.55
CA ASN A 466 18.29 4.40 -10.35
C ASN A 466 19.62 4.06 -9.64
N VAL A 467 19.97 2.78 -9.54
CA VAL A 467 21.25 2.33 -8.96
C VAL A 467 22.42 2.82 -9.82
N ARG A 468 22.28 2.72 -11.15
CA ARG A 468 23.25 3.25 -12.11
C ARG A 468 23.49 4.74 -11.91
N LEU A 469 22.41 5.53 -11.82
CA LEU A 469 22.51 6.98 -11.59
C LEU A 469 23.24 7.30 -10.29
N LEU A 470 22.90 6.61 -9.19
CA LEU A 470 23.51 6.82 -7.88
C LEU A 470 24.99 6.46 -7.86
N GLN A 471 25.37 5.33 -8.45
CA GLN A 471 26.77 4.90 -8.55
C GLN A 471 27.59 5.92 -9.37
N GLN A 472 27.05 6.34 -10.53
CA GLN A 472 27.70 7.33 -11.39
C GLN A 472 27.93 8.66 -10.68
N GLN A 473 26.93 9.14 -9.92
CA GLN A 473 27.04 10.39 -9.14
C GLN A 473 27.99 10.29 -7.95
N THR A 474 28.06 9.12 -7.31
CA THR A 474 28.83 8.93 -6.08
C THR A 474 30.27 8.55 -6.37
N PHE A 475 30.48 7.67 -7.35
CA PHE A 475 31.78 7.03 -7.59
C PHE A 475 32.39 7.40 -8.95
N GLY A 476 31.62 7.97 -9.89
CA GLY A 476 32.05 8.28 -11.25
C GLY A 476 32.09 7.05 -12.19
N HIS A 477 31.69 5.88 -11.72
CA HIS A 477 31.59 4.64 -12.49
C HIS A 477 30.44 3.76 -12.00
N THR A 478 30.12 2.71 -12.76
CA THR A 478 29.02 1.79 -12.45
C THR A 478 29.50 0.34 -12.47
N ILE A 479 28.84 -0.54 -11.70
CA ILE A 479 29.07 -1.98 -11.68
C ILE A 479 27.77 -2.74 -11.36
N GLY A 480 27.50 -3.84 -12.07
CA GLY A 480 26.39 -4.74 -11.79
C GLY A 480 25.01 -4.14 -12.03
N VAL A 481 24.89 -3.18 -12.92
CA VAL A 481 23.64 -2.46 -13.19
C VAL A 481 23.04 -2.74 -14.56
N GLU A 482 23.78 -3.38 -15.44
CA GLU A 482 23.32 -3.74 -16.79
C GLU A 482 22.42 -4.97 -16.75
N LEU A 483 21.37 -4.97 -17.55
CA LEU A 483 20.40 -6.04 -17.66
C LEU A 483 20.42 -6.63 -19.08
N CYS A 484 20.31 -7.95 -19.16
CA CYS A 484 20.08 -8.67 -20.42
C CYS A 484 18.59 -9.05 -20.48
N ASN A 485 17.78 -8.17 -21.04
CA ASN A 485 16.34 -8.37 -21.11
C ASN A 485 15.93 -9.28 -22.27
N PRO A 486 14.83 -10.05 -22.15
CA PRO A 486 14.22 -10.70 -23.29
C PRO A 486 13.57 -9.68 -24.22
N ASP A 487 13.24 -10.10 -25.43
CA ASP A 487 12.29 -9.39 -26.28
C ASP A 487 10.90 -9.50 -25.62
N PHE A 488 10.43 -8.40 -25.00
CA PHE A 488 9.19 -8.40 -24.23
C PHE A 488 7.95 -8.67 -25.09
N SER A 489 7.95 -8.33 -26.37
CA SER A 489 6.86 -8.66 -27.28
C SER A 489 6.78 -10.15 -27.55
N LYS A 490 7.91 -10.82 -27.79
CA LYS A 490 7.95 -12.28 -27.95
C LYS A 490 7.62 -13.01 -26.64
N LEU A 491 8.07 -12.45 -25.51
CA LEU A 491 7.72 -12.99 -24.20
C LEU A 491 6.20 -12.95 -23.97
N ALA A 492 5.57 -11.80 -24.22
CA ALA A 492 4.12 -11.66 -24.09
C ALA A 492 3.36 -12.61 -25.01
N ASP A 493 3.78 -12.73 -26.28
CA ASP A 493 3.20 -13.65 -27.25
C ASP A 493 3.30 -15.11 -26.78
N ALA A 494 4.45 -15.52 -26.23
CA ALA A 494 4.65 -16.87 -25.68
C ALA A 494 3.69 -17.20 -24.52
N PHE A 495 3.25 -16.18 -23.77
CA PHE A 495 2.20 -16.33 -22.73
C PHE A 495 0.77 -16.13 -23.26
N GLY A 496 0.59 -15.82 -24.55
CA GLY A 496 -0.69 -15.49 -25.14
C GLY A 496 -1.27 -14.16 -24.62
N VAL A 497 -0.40 -13.22 -24.26
CA VAL A 497 -0.74 -11.86 -23.80
C VAL A 497 -0.42 -10.87 -24.93
N ARG A 498 -1.34 -9.96 -25.20
CA ARG A 498 -1.12 -8.92 -26.21
C ARG A 498 -0.05 -7.93 -25.77
N SER A 499 0.74 -7.44 -26.74
CA SER A 499 1.77 -6.46 -26.46
C SER A 499 1.77 -5.31 -27.47
N ALA A 500 2.40 -4.21 -27.06
CA ALA A 500 2.76 -3.08 -27.91
C ALA A 500 4.11 -2.52 -27.47
N VAL A 501 4.76 -1.75 -28.36
CA VAL A 501 6.02 -1.06 -28.09
C VAL A 501 5.81 0.43 -28.36
N ALA A 502 6.34 1.27 -27.49
CA ALA A 502 6.36 2.72 -27.63
C ALA A 502 7.76 3.27 -27.32
N SER A 503 8.09 4.42 -27.87
CA SER A 503 9.37 5.10 -27.67
C SER A 503 9.19 6.58 -27.30
N SER A 504 7.96 7.02 -27.15
CA SER A 504 7.61 8.39 -26.77
C SER A 504 6.38 8.43 -25.87
N PRO A 505 6.15 9.53 -25.13
CA PRO A 505 4.94 9.71 -24.33
C PRO A 505 3.64 9.58 -25.13
N ASP A 506 3.59 10.14 -26.35
CA ASP A 506 2.38 10.12 -27.18
C ASP A 506 2.08 8.72 -27.73
N GLU A 507 3.12 7.98 -28.16
CA GLU A 507 2.98 6.57 -28.56
C GLU A 507 2.52 5.71 -27.37
N MET A 508 3.08 5.94 -26.17
CA MET A 508 2.65 5.25 -24.95
C MET A 508 1.18 5.55 -24.64
N GLU A 509 0.76 6.81 -24.71
CA GLU A 509 -0.64 7.19 -24.47
C GLU A 509 -1.59 6.48 -25.43
N SER A 510 -1.29 6.51 -26.72
CA SER A 510 -2.12 5.86 -27.75
C SER A 510 -2.22 4.36 -27.52
N ALA A 511 -1.09 3.68 -27.32
CA ALA A 511 -1.05 2.23 -27.08
C ALA A 511 -1.75 1.83 -25.77
N LEU A 512 -1.63 2.66 -24.73
CA LEU A 512 -2.28 2.41 -23.44
C LEU A 512 -3.80 2.58 -23.56
N ARG A 513 -4.29 3.62 -24.25
CA ARG A 513 -5.73 3.80 -24.53
C ARG A 513 -6.31 2.62 -25.30
N ASP A 514 -5.60 2.16 -26.33
CA ASP A 514 -5.99 1.01 -27.13
C ASP A 514 -6.04 -0.28 -26.30
N ALA A 515 -5.07 -0.50 -25.41
CA ALA A 515 -5.02 -1.66 -24.54
C ALA A 515 -6.19 -1.65 -23.53
N LEU A 516 -6.46 -0.50 -22.91
CA LEU A 516 -7.57 -0.32 -21.97
C LEU A 516 -8.95 -0.50 -22.64
N ALA A 517 -9.13 0.03 -23.86
CA ALA A 517 -10.37 -0.11 -24.60
C ALA A 517 -10.66 -1.57 -25.02
N ARG A 518 -9.61 -2.33 -25.35
CA ARG A 518 -9.77 -3.75 -25.71
C ARG A 518 -10.05 -4.65 -24.51
N GLY A 519 -9.58 -4.26 -23.32
CA GLY A 519 -9.66 -5.08 -22.11
C GLY A 519 -8.78 -6.34 -22.12
N GLY A 520 -8.76 -7.01 -20.97
CA GLY A 520 -7.90 -8.19 -20.71
C GLY A 520 -6.44 -7.81 -20.46
N PRO A 521 -5.56 -8.82 -20.17
CA PRO A 521 -4.17 -8.53 -19.86
C PRO A 521 -3.39 -8.06 -21.10
N SER A 522 -2.59 -7.00 -20.92
CA SER A 522 -1.72 -6.45 -21.98
C SER A 522 -0.38 -6.01 -21.41
N LEU A 523 0.68 -6.15 -22.22
CA LEU A 523 2.03 -5.66 -21.93
C LEU A 523 2.37 -4.52 -22.89
N LEU A 524 2.81 -3.39 -22.35
CA LEU A 524 3.31 -2.25 -23.12
C LEU A 524 4.77 -2.01 -22.75
N GLU A 525 5.70 -2.29 -23.67
CA GLU A 525 7.11 -1.90 -23.55
C GLU A 525 7.26 -0.42 -23.92
N VAL A 526 7.87 0.36 -23.06
CA VAL A 526 8.26 1.75 -23.34
C VAL A 526 9.79 1.83 -23.34
N ARG A 527 10.38 1.97 -24.51
CA ARG A 527 11.84 2.08 -24.67
C ARG A 527 12.29 3.48 -24.32
N VAL A 528 13.16 3.57 -23.32
CA VAL A 528 13.62 4.85 -22.78
C VAL A 528 15.14 4.86 -22.65
N GLY A 529 15.72 6.07 -22.64
CA GLY A 529 17.12 6.28 -22.27
C GLY A 529 17.29 6.64 -20.80
N PRO A 530 18.51 7.00 -20.40
CA PRO A 530 18.76 7.55 -19.07
C PRO A 530 17.92 8.81 -18.84
N MET A 531 17.31 8.89 -17.65
CA MET A 531 16.48 10.01 -17.26
C MET A 531 17.09 10.78 -16.08
N PRO A 532 16.87 12.10 -15.98
CA PRO A 532 17.29 12.87 -14.80
C PRO A 532 16.55 12.40 -13.54
N SER A 533 17.09 12.76 -12.37
CA SER A 533 16.49 12.38 -11.09
C SER A 533 15.48 13.41 -10.59
N ALA A 534 14.34 12.94 -10.11
CA ALA A 534 13.37 13.75 -9.36
C ALA A 534 13.66 13.83 -7.85
N TRP A 535 14.77 13.31 -7.37
CA TRP A 535 15.04 13.09 -5.94
C TRP A 535 15.09 14.37 -5.12
N HIS A 536 15.57 15.47 -5.71
CA HIS A 536 15.55 16.80 -5.06
C HIS A 536 14.13 17.26 -4.72
N LEU A 537 13.13 16.86 -5.51
CA LEU A 537 11.72 17.18 -5.27
C LEU A 537 11.04 16.24 -4.27
N ILE A 538 11.45 14.97 -4.21
CA ILE A 538 10.81 13.98 -3.32
C ILE A 538 11.47 13.85 -1.94
N GLY A 539 12.53 14.60 -1.67
CA GLY A 539 13.13 14.70 -0.33
C GLY A 539 14.07 13.57 0.07
N TYR A 540 14.66 12.85 -0.91
CA TYR A 540 15.65 11.79 -0.66
C TYR A 540 17.10 12.28 -0.65
N ASN A 541 17.33 13.58 -0.63
CA ASN A 541 18.66 14.18 -0.70
C ASN A 541 19.64 13.76 0.41
N SER A 542 19.13 13.28 1.54
CA SER A 542 19.96 12.79 2.65
C SER A 542 20.76 11.54 2.31
N ILE A 543 20.41 10.76 1.26
CA ILE A 543 21.20 9.63 0.79
C ILE A 543 22.52 10.12 0.17
N PHE A 544 22.55 11.32 -0.41
CA PHE A 544 23.65 11.80 -1.24
C PHE A 544 24.70 12.63 -0.50
N LYS A 545 24.70 12.77 0.80
CA LYS A 545 25.64 13.61 1.56
C LYS A 545 25.83 15.06 1.03
N ARG A 546 25.05 15.47 0.03
CA ARG A 546 25.06 16.85 -0.49
C ARG A 546 23.82 17.55 0.07
N PRO A 547 23.99 18.63 0.84
CA PRO A 547 22.85 19.46 1.18
C PRO A 547 22.27 20.00 -0.14
N SER A 548 21.02 19.71 -0.41
CA SER A 548 20.30 20.50 -1.42
C SER A 548 20.17 21.91 -0.89
N PRO A 549 20.34 22.93 -1.73
CA PRO A 549 19.95 24.27 -1.33
C PRO A 549 18.49 24.24 -0.85
N GLU A 550 18.20 24.93 0.23
CA GLU A 550 16.82 25.10 0.64
C GLU A 550 16.05 25.71 -0.54
N PRO A 551 14.94 25.09 -0.95
CA PRO A 551 14.14 25.66 -2.02
C PRO A 551 13.66 27.05 -1.58
N ALA A 552 13.61 27.99 -2.54
CA ALA A 552 13.04 29.31 -2.32
C ALA A 552 11.65 29.17 -1.65
N ASP A 553 11.37 30.03 -0.71
CA ASP A 553 10.08 30.05 -0.02
C ASP A 553 9.06 30.83 -0.87
N PRO A 554 8.15 30.13 -1.58
CA PRO A 554 7.24 30.79 -2.52
C PRO A 554 6.13 31.59 -1.84
N VAL A 555 5.99 31.49 -0.52
CA VAL A 555 4.86 32.06 0.23
C VAL A 555 5.31 32.97 1.37
N ALA A 556 6.60 33.19 1.53
CA ALA A 556 7.14 34.04 2.61
C ALA A 556 6.47 35.44 2.65
N ASP A 557 6.37 36.11 1.51
CA ASP A 557 5.78 37.45 1.40
C ASP A 557 4.27 37.45 1.67
N LEU A 558 3.57 36.33 1.38
CA LEU A 558 2.12 36.21 1.61
C LEU A 558 1.77 35.89 3.06
N LEU A 559 2.75 35.44 3.83
CA LEU A 559 2.62 35.06 5.24
C LEU A 559 3.36 36.04 6.18
N ALA A 560 3.97 37.07 5.62
CA ALA A 560 4.53 38.18 6.41
C ALA A 560 3.42 38.84 7.22
N PRO A 561 3.70 39.23 8.49
CA PRO A 561 2.70 39.79 9.41
C PRO A 561 2.13 41.13 8.95
#